data_523bd7aa8e7552a78332202de22c1b19
#
_entry.id   523bd7aa8e7552a78332202de22c1b19
#
_cell.length_a   1.000
_cell.length_b   1.000
_cell.length_c   1.000
_cell.angle_alpha   90.00
_cell.angle_beta   90.00
_cell.angle_gamma   90.00
#
_symmetry.space_group_name_H-M   'P 1'
#
loop_
_entity.id
_entity.type
_entity.pdbx_description
1 polymer ?
#
loop_
_entity_poly.entity_id
_entity_poly.type
_entity_poly.pdbx_seq_one_letter_code
_entity_poly.pdbx_strand_id
1 'polypeptide(L)'
;MTQRAAAVAATIDPAPRTILGSQIVLDLYECQTPYLDDLEWVKTTLVDAARAAGATIVQTVFHKFAPWGISGVVVISESHLAIHIWPEKRYAAIDIFTCGEKVRMDVASESLKRAFQSGRSVEKAFARGDQMSADQNRASKQKRRGQAALVPSPSCS
;
A
#
# COMPACT_ATOMS: atom_id res chain seq x y z
N MET A 1 -23.73 16.29 51.70
CA MET A 1 -22.30 15.83 51.56
C MET A 1 -22.20 15.01 50.27
N THR A 2 -21.74 15.66 49.25
CA THR A 2 -21.71 15.07 47.88
C THR A 2 -20.26 14.84 47.51
N GLN A 3 -19.82 13.59 47.49
CA GLN A 3 -18.49 13.20 47.01
C GLN A 3 -18.46 13.23 45.50
N ARG A 4 -17.65 14.13 44.93
CA ARG A 4 -17.26 14.14 43.54
C ARG A 4 -16.21 13.05 43.28
N ALA A 5 -16.56 12.04 42.50
CA ALA A 5 -15.60 11.09 41.95
C ALA A 5 -14.78 11.80 40.87
N ALA A 6 -13.48 11.95 41.09
CA ALA A 6 -12.52 12.43 40.10
C ALA A 6 -12.23 11.28 39.13
N ALA A 7 -12.67 11.45 37.86
CA ALA A 7 -12.28 10.56 36.78
C ALA A 7 -10.82 10.81 36.42
N VAL A 8 -9.95 9.84 36.70
CA VAL A 8 -8.57 9.80 36.22
C VAL A 8 -8.61 9.47 34.74
N ALA A 9 -8.47 10.49 33.88
CA ALA A 9 -8.22 10.29 32.48
C ALA A 9 -6.82 9.69 32.31
N ALA A 10 -6.75 8.40 32.03
CA ALA A 10 -5.52 7.76 31.61
C ALA A 10 -5.12 8.34 30.24
N THR A 11 -4.13 9.19 30.22
CA THR A 11 -3.43 9.63 29.02
C THR A 11 -2.70 8.42 28.45
N ILE A 12 -3.30 7.78 27.46
CA ILE A 12 -2.63 6.77 26.66
C ILE A 12 -1.71 7.54 25.71
N ASP A 13 -0.41 7.56 26.04
CA ASP A 13 0.63 8.04 25.14
C ASP A 13 0.67 7.09 23.93
N PRO A 14 0.30 7.54 22.71
CA PRO A 14 0.32 6.65 21.56
C PRO A 14 1.79 6.35 21.25
N ALA A 15 2.22 5.11 21.53
CA ALA A 15 3.50 4.62 21.04
C ALA A 15 3.61 4.92 19.52
N PRO A 16 4.78 5.35 19.01
CA PRO A 16 4.95 5.67 17.60
C PRO A 16 4.52 4.47 16.76
N ARG A 17 3.46 4.66 15.95
CA ARG A 17 2.97 3.61 15.06
C ARG A 17 3.95 3.47 13.91
N THR A 18 4.58 2.31 13.79
CA THR A 18 5.43 2.00 12.66
C THR A 18 4.55 1.53 11.51
N ILE A 19 4.33 2.41 10.54
CA ILE A 19 3.64 2.08 9.30
C ILE A 19 4.66 1.39 8.38
N LEU A 20 4.38 0.16 7.93
CA LEU A 20 5.25 -0.59 7.02
C LEU A 20 5.04 -0.22 5.56
N GLY A 21 3.86 0.26 5.21
CA GLY A 21 3.53 0.68 3.86
C GLY A 21 2.21 1.43 3.80
N SER A 22 1.97 2.04 2.66
CA SER A 22 0.73 2.76 2.34
C SER A 22 0.11 2.18 1.07
N GLN A 23 -1.21 2.13 1.02
CA GLN A 23 -1.96 1.64 -0.13
C GLN A 23 -3.05 2.64 -0.52
N ILE A 24 -3.16 2.89 -1.83
CA ILE A 24 -4.32 3.53 -2.44
C ILE A 24 -5.07 2.47 -3.23
N VAL A 25 -6.38 2.38 -3.00
CA VAL A 25 -7.34 1.68 -3.85
C VAL A 25 -8.11 2.73 -4.63
N LEU A 26 -8.05 2.65 -5.96
CA LEU A 26 -8.58 3.64 -6.88
C LEU A 26 -9.53 2.98 -7.88
N ASP A 27 -10.79 3.36 -7.84
CA ASP A 27 -11.80 2.97 -8.81
C ASP A 27 -12.02 4.10 -9.80
N LEU A 28 -11.86 3.83 -11.10
CA LEU A 28 -12.13 4.74 -12.19
C LEU A 28 -13.39 4.31 -12.95
N TYR A 29 -14.38 5.18 -12.97
CA TYR A 29 -15.66 4.97 -13.66
C TYR A 29 -15.81 5.91 -14.82
N GLU A 30 -16.64 5.51 -15.80
CA GLU A 30 -16.96 6.32 -16.96
C GLU A 30 -15.70 6.72 -17.73
N CYS A 31 -14.74 5.78 -17.81
CA CYS A 31 -13.51 5.98 -18.57
C CYS A 31 -13.84 6.24 -20.04
N GLN A 32 -13.33 7.36 -20.59
CA GLN A 32 -13.68 7.82 -21.94
C GLN A 32 -12.55 7.57 -22.95
N THR A 33 -11.37 7.14 -22.52
CA THR A 33 -10.30 6.77 -23.44
C THR A 33 -10.74 5.62 -24.36
N PRO A 34 -10.40 5.67 -25.66
CA PRO A 34 -10.71 4.58 -26.58
C PRO A 34 -9.80 3.35 -26.42
N TYR A 35 -8.78 3.42 -25.58
CA TYR A 35 -7.71 2.43 -25.44
C TYR A 35 -7.89 1.46 -24.28
N LEU A 36 -9.07 1.34 -23.68
CA LEU A 36 -9.31 0.49 -22.50
C LEU A 36 -9.03 -1.00 -22.74
N ASP A 37 -9.08 -1.46 -23.99
CA ASP A 37 -8.78 -2.84 -24.37
C ASP A 37 -7.49 -2.98 -25.19
N ASP A 38 -6.63 -1.95 -25.17
CA ASP A 38 -5.30 -1.96 -25.78
C ASP A 38 -4.24 -2.30 -24.71
N LEU A 39 -3.67 -3.51 -24.82
CA LEU A 39 -2.71 -4.04 -23.84
C LEU A 39 -1.45 -3.17 -23.71
N GLU A 40 -0.89 -2.73 -24.85
CA GLU A 40 0.37 -1.97 -24.83
C GLU A 40 0.12 -0.54 -24.32
N TRP A 41 -1.00 0.05 -24.64
CA TRP A 41 -1.38 1.35 -24.10
C TRP A 41 -1.58 1.30 -22.58
N VAL A 42 -2.31 0.30 -22.08
CA VAL A 42 -2.57 0.10 -20.64
C VAL A 42 -1.25 -0.11 -19.89
N LYS A 43 -0.39 -0.97 -20.42
CA LYS A 43 0.93 -1.25 -19.84
C LYS A 43 1.78 0.01 -19.78
N THR A 44 1.89 0.76 -20.89
CA THR A 44 2.66 2.00 -20.96
C THR A 44 2.12 3.03 -19.97
N THR A 45 0.81 3.21 -19.94
CA THR A 45 0.14 4.15 -19.05
C THR A 45 0.42 3.86 -17.56
N LEU A 46 0.36 2.58 -17.14
CA LEU A 46 0.64 2.19 -15.76
C LEU A 46 2.12 2.37 -15.40
N VAL A 47 3.02 2.03 -16.32
CA VAL A 47 4.47 2.22 -16.16
C VAL A 47 4.82 3.71 -16.05
N ASP A 48 4.24 4.55 -16.90
CA ASP A 48 4.51 5.99 -16.88
C ASP A 48 3.97 6.66 -15.62
N ALA A 49 2.80 6.22 -15.13
CA ALA A 49 2.28 6.67 -13.84
C ALA A 49 3.21 6.30 -12.67
N ALA A 50 3.76 5.07 -12.68
CA ALA A 50 4.74 4.63 -11.68
C ALA A 50 6.03 5.46 -11.75
N ARG A 51 6.55 5.72 -12.95
CA ARG A 51 7.75 6.57 -13.15
C ARG A 51 7.53 8.01 -12.70
N ALA A 52 6.39 8.60 -13.07
CA ALA A 52 6.02 9.94 -12.66
C ALA A 52 5.95 10.10 -11.15
N ALA A 53 5.53 9.03 -10.44
CA ALA A 53 5.52 8.95 -8.99
C ALA A 53 6.91 8.74 -8.35
N GLY A 54 7.97 8.58 -9.14
CA GLY A 54 9.34 8.35 -8.66
C GLY A 54 9.64 6.89 -8.31
N ALA A 55 8.82 5.93 -8.76
CA ALA A 55 9.03 4.51 -8.52
C ALA A 55 10.16 3.94 -9.41
N THR A 56 10.84 2.91 -8.89
CA THR A 56 11.87 2.15 -9.61
C THR A 56 11.26 0.87 -10.17
N ILE A 57 11.07 0.78 -11.49
CA ILE A 57 10.46 -0.38 -12.16
C ILE A 57 11.39 -1.59 -12.07
N VAL A 58 10.85 -2.72 -11.62
CA VAL A 58 11.55 -4.03 -11.57
C VAL A 58 11.06 -4.93 -12.69
N GLN A 59 9.75 -5.12 -12.81
CA GLN A 59 9.15 -6.03 -13.78
C GLN A 59 7.72 -5.61 -14.10
N THR A 60 7.23 -6.01 -15.27
CA THR A 60 5.83 -5.84 -15.67
C THR A 60 5.26 -7.17 -16.14
N VAL A 61 4.03 -7.48 -15.72
CA VAL A 61 3.26 -8.65 -16.17
C VAL A 61 1.85 -8.20 -16.49
N PHE A 62 1.42 -8.48 -17.72
CA PHE A 62 0.08 -8.11 -18.18
C PHE A 62 -0.54 -9.26 -18.94
N HIS A 63 -1.87 -9.39 -18.84
CA HIS A 63 -2.67 -10.38 -19.55
C HIS A 63 -3.94 -9.75 -20.11
N LYS A 64 -4.20 -10.01 -21.40
CA LYS A 64 -5.45 -9.64 -22.07
C LYS A 64 -6.37 -10.85 -22.11
N PHE A 65 -7.58 -10.68 -21.64
CA PHE A 65 -8.62 -11.72 -21.64
C PHE A 65 -9.44 -11.70 -22.93
N ALA A 66 -10.01 -12.83 -23.28
CA ALA A 66 -10.99 -12.95 -24.34
C ALA A 66 -12.41 -13.01 -23.73
N PRO A 67 -13.41 -12.31 -24.30
CA PRO A 67 -13.33 -11.47 -25.51
C PRO A 67 -12.69 -10.10 -25.24
N TRP A 68 -12.65 -9.59 -24.01
CA TRP A 68 -12.03 -8.32 -23.59
C TRP A 68 -11.72 -8.31 -22.11
N GLY A 69 -10.95 -7.29 -21.72
CA GLY A 69 -10.49 -7.09 -20.34
C GLY A 69 -9.00 -7.30 -20.22
N ILE A 70 -8.38 -6.52 -19.33
CA ILE A 70 -6.94 -6.54 -19.08
C ILE A 70 -6.70 -6.58 -17.59
N SER A 71 -5.76 -7.43 -17.17
CA SER A 71 -5.17 -7.39 -15.84
C SER A 71 -3.67 -7.24 -15.96
N GLY A 72 -3.08 -6.48 -15.06
CA GLY A 72 -1.64 -6.30 -15.07
C GLY A 72 -1.08 -5.82 -13.75
N VAL A 73 0.22 -6.00 -13.61
CA VAL A 73 1.00 -5.52 -12.48
C VAL A 73 2.33 -4.95 -12.95
N VAL A 74 2.69 -3.82 -12.38
CA VAL A 74 4.02 -3.22 -12.43
C VAL A 74 4.65 -3.44 -11.07
N VAL A 75 5.63 -4.33 -11.00
CA VAL A 75 6.45 -4.54 -9.81
C VAL A 75 7.48 -3.41 -9.74
N ILE A 76 7.54 -2.76 -8.63
CA ILE A 76 8.50 -1.69 -8.33
C ILE A 76 9.35 -2.09 -7.12
N SER A 77 10.54 -1.53 -6.98
CA SER A 77 11.40 -1.81 -5.82
C SER A 77 10.71 -1.51 -4.49
N GLU A 78 9.79 -0.58 -4.51
CA GLU A 78 9.02 -0.11 -3.37
C GLU A 78 7.71 -0.90 -3.15
N SER A 79 7.26 -1.78 -4.05
CA SER A 79 6.20 -2.80 -4.00
C SER A 79 5.51 -3.00 -5.37
N HIS A 80 4.30 -2.42 -5.65
CA HIS A 80 3.62 -2.64 -6.93
C HIS A 80 2.50 -1.61 -7.22
N LEU A 81 2.19 -1.51 -8.52
CA LEU A 81 0.92 -1.00 -9.02
C LEU A 81 0.20 -2.14 -9.76
N ALA A 82 -1.06 -2.39 -9.45
CA ALA A 82 -1.88 -3.40 -10.15
C ALA A 82 -3.11 -2.75 -10.78
N ILE A 83 -3.60 -3.34 -11.88
CA ILE A 83 -4.78 -2.85 -12.59
C ILE A 83 -5.63 -4.01 -13.10
N HIS A 84 -6.95 -3.81 -13.06
CA HIS A 84 -7.96 -4.65 -13.70
C HIS A 84 -8.91 -3.76 -14.48
N ILE A 85 -9.21 -4.11 -15.73
CA ILE A 85 -10.05 -3.30 -16.63
C ILE A 85 -11.21 -4.13 -17.17
N TRP A 86 -12.39 -3.52 -17.13
CA TRP A 86 -13.62 -3.98 -17.77
C TRP A 86 -14.04 -2.95 -18.84
N PRO A 87 -13.56 -3.11 -20.10
CA PRO A 87 -13.82 -2.13 -21.16
C PRO A 87 -15.32 -1.93 -21.41
N GLU A 88 -16.11 -3.00 -21.37
CA GLU A 88 -17.56 -2.98 -21.57
C GLU A 88 -18.32 -2.19 -20.50
N LYS A 89 -17.70 -1.99 -19.34
CA LYS A 89 -18.22 -1.19 -18.22
C LYS A 89 -17.59 0.19 -18.15
N ARG A 90 -16.62 0.48 -19.01
CA ARG A 90 -15.79 1.69 -18.94
C ARG A 90 -15.22 1.89 -17.53
N TYR A 91 -14.70 0.81 -16.94
CA TYR A 91 -14.27 0.76 -15.56
C TYR A 91 -12.86 0.16 -15.42
N ALA A 92 -12.06 0.75 -14.52
CA ALA A 92 -10.79 0.21 -14.10
C ALA A 92 -10.67 0.25 -12.57
N ALA A 93 -10.19 -0.86 -11.99
CA ALA A 93 -9.82 -0.98 -10.59
C ALA A 93 -8.28 -0.98 -10.48
N ILE A 94 -7.72 -0.15 -9.62
CA ILE A 94 -6.28 0.06 -9.50
C ILE A 94 -5.88 0.00 -8.03
N ASP A 95 -4.79 -0.73 -7.76
CA ASP A 95 -4.12 -0.78 -6.46
C ASP A 95 -2.71 -0.18 -6.60
N ILE A 96 -2.39 0.76 -5.74
CA ILE A 96 -1.05 1.34 -5.61
C ILE A 96 -0.59 1.04 -4.18
N PHE A 97 0.39 0.17 -4.03
CA PHE A 97 0.97 -0.16 -2.73
C PHE A 97 2.46 0.17 -2.71
N THR A 98 2.92 0.86 -1.68
CA THR A 98 4.33 1.24 -1.53
C THR A 98 4.81 1.09 -0.09
N CYS A 99 6.08 0.72 0.08
CA CYS A 99 6.80 0.72 1.34
C CYS A 99 7.68 1.98 1.40
N GLY A 100 7.59 2.73 2.51
CA GLY A 100 8.33 3.98 2.69
C GLY A 100 7.69 5.19 1.98
N GLU A 101 8.41 6.30 1.97
CA GLU A 101 7.88 7.63 1.57
C GLU A 101 8.38 8.11 0.19
N LYS A 102 9.18 7.30 -0.50
CA LYS A 102 9.84 7.70 -1.76
C LYS A 102 8.84 7.90 -2.91
N VAL A 103 7.83 7.02 -3.00
CA VAL A 103 6.88 7.03 -4.11
C VAL A 103 5.70 7.95 -3.81
N ARG A 104 5.46 8.89 -4.69
CA ARG A 104 4.34 9.83 -4.66
C ARG A 104 3.08 9.16 -5.23
N MET A 105 2.36 8.39 -4.41
CA MET A 105 1.14 7.69 -4.83
C MET A 105 0.05 8.63 -5.34
N ASP A 106 -0.04 9.84 -4.79
CA ASP A 106 -0.93 10.90 -5.26
C ASP A 106 -0.66 11.28 -6.72
N VAL A 107 0.62 11.38 -7.11
CA VAL A 107 1.02 11.68 -8.50
C VAL A 107 0.62 10.54 -9.43
N ALA A 108 0.83 9.28 -9.02
CA ALA A 108 0.40 8.12 -9.82
C ALA A 108 -1.13 8.12 -10.00
N SER A 109 -1.89 8.28 -8.92
CA SER A 109 -3.36 8.32 -8.95
C SER A 109 -3.88 9.40 -9.89
N GLU A 110 -3.41 10.63 -9.76
CA GLU A 110 -3.82 11.75 -10.62
C GLU A 110 -3.42 11.55 -12.09
N SER A 111 -2.25 10.96 -12.34
CA SER A 111 -1.82 10.62 -13.71
C SER A 111 -2.78 9.61 -14.35
N LEU A 112 -3.17 8.58 -13.61
CA LEU A 112 -4.10 7.55 -14.09
C LEU A 112 -5.51 8.10 -14.33
N LYS A 113 -6.05 8.91 -13.41
CA LYS A 113 -7.36 9.58 -13.61
C LYS A 113 -7.40 10.36 -14.91
N ARG A 114 -6.33 11.11 -15.21
CA ARG A 114 -6.22 11.88 -16.46
C ARG A 114 -6.08 11.00 -17.69
N ALA A 115 -5.19 9.99 -17.65
CA ALA A 115 -4.95 9.12 -18.80
C ALA A 115 -6.20 8.33 -19.18
N PHE A 116 -6.92 7.80 -18.20
CA PHE A 116 -8.17 7.08 -18.43
C PHE A 116 -9.36 7.98 -18.73
N GLN A 117 -9.20 9.31 -18.62
CA GLN A 117 -10.28 10.29 -18.81
C GLN A 117 -11.54 9.91 -18.00
N SER A 118 -11.33 9.56 -16.72
CA SER A 118 -12.43 9.08 -15.88
C SER A 118 -13.42 10.20 -15.55
N GLY A 119 -14.70 9.97 -15.81
CA GLY A 119 -15.77 10.91 -15.46
C GLY A 119 -16.06 10.93 -13.96
N ARG A 120 -15.75 9.83 -13.24
CA ARG A 120 -15.89 9.71 -11.80
C ARG A 120 -14.81 8.79 -11.24
N SER A 121 -14.21 9.15 -10.12
CA SER A 121 -13.27 8.30 -9.40
C SER A 121 -13.64 8.17 -7.92
N VAL A 122 -13.29 7.03 -7.33
CA VAL A 122 -13.35 6.78 -5.88
C VAL A 122 -11.96 6.33 -5.44
N GLU A 123 -11.42 7.02 -4.46
CA GLU A 123 -10.09 6.75 -3.92
C GLU A 123 -10.15 6.54 -2.42
N LYS A 124 -9.47 5.51 -1.93
CA LYS A 124 -9.30 5.24 -0.50
C LYS A 124 -7.85 4.95 -0.20
N ALA A 125 -7.31 5.58 0.84
CA ALA A 125 -5.96 5.38 1.31
C ALA A 125 -5.94 4.60 2.63
N PHE A 126 -5.01 3.67 2.75
CA PHE A 126 -4.83 2.82 3.93
C PHE A 126 -3.38 2.80 4.37
N ALA A 127 -3.15 2.91 5.69
CA ALA A 127 -1.90 2.54 6.30
C ALA A 127 -1.85 1.01 6.46
N ARG A 128 -0.70 0.41 6.17
CA ARG A 128 -0.51 -1.05 6.22
C ARG A 128 0.59 -1.39 7.23
N GLY A 129 0.35 -2.46 8.03
CA GLY A 129 1.31 -2.95 9.01
C GLY A 129 1.44 -2.11 10.28
N ASP A 130 0.49 -1.23 10.57
CA ASP A 130 0.49 -0.32 11.73
C ASP A 130 0.40 -1.03 13.09
N GLN A 131 -0.10 -2.27 13.12
CA GLN A 131 -0.26 -3.07 14.35
C GLN A 131 0.92 -3.98 14.67
N MET A 132 1.89 -4.13 13.77
CA MET A 132 2.99 -5.10 13.97
C MET A 132 4.04 -4.66 15.00
N SER A 133 4.12 -3.36 15.35
CA SER A 133 5.16 -2.84 16.23
C SER A 133 4.99 -3.21 17.72
N ALA A 134 3.77 -3.45 18.19
CA ALA A 134 3.52 -3.79 19.60
C ALA A 134 3.89 -5.25 19.94
N ASP A 135 3.60 -6.19 19.04
CA ASP A 135 3.82 -7.62 19.29
C ASP A 135 5.26 -8.07 19.00
N GLN A 136 5.92 -7.51 17.99
CA GLN A 136 7.33 -7.83 17.71
C GLN A 136 8.27 -7.28 18.77
N ASN A 137 7.98 -6.12 19.36
CA ASN A 137 8.77 -5.59 20.48
C ASN A 137 8.58 -6.42 21.76
N ARG A 138 7.42 -7.02 21.99
CA ARG A 138 7.21 -7.96 23.11
C ARG A 138 7.98 -9.27 22.89
N ALA A 139 7.91 -9.86 21.70
CA ALA A 139 8.61 -11.10 21.36
C ALA A 139 10.14 -10.96 21.39
N SER A 140 10.69 -9.85 20.88
CA SER A 140 12.14 -9.58 20.91
C SER A 140 12.66 -9.27 22.30
N LYS A 141 11.90 -8.57 23.16
CA LYS A 141 12.26 -8.37 24.59
C LYS A 141 12.21 -9.68 25.38
N GLN A 142 11.26 -10.54 25.07
CA GLN A 142 11.13 -11.85 25.74
C GLN A 142 12.26 -12.80 25.34
N LYS A 143 12.68 -12.80 24.05
CA LYS A 143 13.81 -13.58 23.54
C LYS A 143 15.15 -13.11 24.14
N ARG A 144 15.36 -11.80 24.31
CA ARG A 144 16.56 -11.24 24.95
C ARG A 144 16.62 -11.53 26.46
N ARG A 145 15.49 -11.56 27.17
CA ARG A 145 15.43 -11.95 28.57
C ARG A 145 15.70 -13.43 28.78
N GLY A 146 15.24 -14.31 27.88
CA GLY A 146 15.52 -15.74 27.90
C GLY A 146 16.99 -16.10 27.65
N GLN A 147 17.68 -15.34 26.79
CA GLN A 147 19.10 -15.54 26.50
C GLN A 147 20.04 -14.99 27.60
N ALA A 148 19.64 -13.95 28.32
CA ALA A 148 20.44 -13.40 29.44
C ALA A 148 20.44 -14.29 30.69
N ALA A 149 19.50 -15.24 30.80
CA ALA A 149 19.39 -16.19 31.93
C ALA A 149 20.24 -17.45 31.78
N LEU A 150 20.96 -17.64 30.66
CA LEU A 150 21.74 -18.85 30.32
C LEU A 150 23.26 -18.64 30.28
N VAL A 151 23.78 -17.64 31.01
CA VAL A 151 25.23 -17.50 31.20
C VAL A 151 25.63 -18.28 32.44
N PRO A 152 26.33 -19.43 32.35
CA PRO A 152 26.84 -20.14 33.53
C PRO A 152 27.95 -19.33 34.16
N SER A 153 27.91 -19.21 35.47
CA SER A 153 28.95 -18.57 36.28
C SER A 153 30.29 -19.31 36.09
N PRO A 154 31.43 -18.61 35.93
CA PRO A 154 32.73 -19.27 35.89
C PRO A 154 33.04 -19.87 37.25
N SER A 155 33.23 -21.20 37.29
CA SER A 155 33.78 -21.90 38.46
C SER A 155 35.23 -21.48 38.67
N CYS A 156 35.53 -20.82 39.79
CA CYS A 156 36.87 -20.69 40.29
C CYS A 156 37.36 -22.05 40.78
N SER A 157 38.50 -22.48 40.24
CA SER A 157 39.40 -23.47 40.87
C SER A 157 40.77 -22.87 40.93
#